data_a1e970ce85ad09dcdd2d142dfddd579b
#
_entry.id   a1e970ce85ad09dcdd2d142dfddd579b
#
_cell.length_a   1.000
_cell.length_b   1.000
_cell.length_c   1.000
_cell.angle_alpha   90.00
_cell.angle_beta   90.00
_cell.angle_gamma   90.00
#
_symmetry.space_group_name_H-M   'P 1'
#
loop_
_entity.id
_entity.type
_entity.pdbx_description
1 polymer ?
#
loop_
_entity_poly.entity_id
_entity_poly.type
_entity_poly.pdbx_seq_one_letter_code
_entity_poly.pdbx_strand_id
1 'polypeptide(L)'
;MDNDKAARPQPPIDRPDPAEEPPAGSVGDARPSDAADTPAAAPASAEAAEPAGDEAAAAPPKPRVIVMHASVGSGHRSAAMAVAQAFELLRDEAAAARAGIGDAADGASRPDAPHDALAGVSVPEDLEVEVIDILDWGRIVFDGDHAASLFTGATRPIYDLTWRFTLTGRLLWAGGTAWSRIMYPAFTEHVREVRPLAIVCTHITATNVAVGARMLSGLEFPIVSVPTDYETEGLWPHRCTDLFCVANESMAETLRPRRVPEEGIRITGIPTREDFRRTYDQRETRERLGLPQDKTVVLALAGAQLPRPYVHFRDALDKLLPYLHALSDMHFVIVAGNDADYARHLRQECADLGLANVSVLDYVEGMAALMAASDVIICKSGGLVVTECLCAQVPMILLGRAYGQEKVNVRMLTSLGAAMHVTTSRELLDALRHIEKNPESIRSMLINGSFLRHPPAARHAAPATLELTAHPKSADDPQRRKHFLRFYWGGKPAHTR
;
A
#
# COMPACT_ATOMS: atom_id res chain seq x y z
N MET A 1 -9.86 -60.65 17.17
CA MET A 1 -9.08 -61.25 16.08
C MET A 1 -8.16 -60.16 15.60
N ASP A 2 -6.93 -60.33 16.05
CA ASP A 2 -5.79 -59.48 15.79
C ASP A 2 -5.46 -59.30 14.32
N ASN A 3 -4.98 -58.16 13.96
CA ASN A 3 -3.89 -58.07 12.98
C ASN A 3 -3.10 -56.76 13.16
N ASP A 4 -2.09 -56.91 13.97
CA ASP A 4 -0.84 -56.14 14.03
C ASP A 4 -0.18 -56.09 12.64
N LYS A 5 0.16 -54.91 12.13
CA LYS A 5 1.18 -54.73 11.09
C LYS A 5 2.13 -53.63 11.48
N ALA A 6 3.27 -54.09 12.00
CA ALA A 6 4.45 -53.37 12.35
C ALA A 6 4.93 -52.40 11.23
N ALA A 7 5.22 -51.17 11.62
CA ALA A 7 5.96 -50.20 10.83
C ALA A 7 7.44 -50.59 10.73
N ARG A 8 8.00 -50.57 9.51
CA ARG A 8 9.43 -50.71 9.25
C ARG A 8 10.15 -49.39 9.55
N PRO A 9 11.35 -49.45 10.17
CA PRO A 9 12.14 -48.24 10.39
C PRO A 9 12.82 -47.77 9.11
N GLN A 10 12.85 -46.46 8.91
CA GLN A 10 13.60 -45.78 7.86
C GLN A 10 15.08 -45.68 8.22
N PRO A 11 16.02 -45.72 7.24
CA PRO A 11 17.47 -45.60 7.50
C PRO A 11 17.84 -44.13 7.85
N PRO A 12 18.97 -43.95 8.55
CA PRO A 12 19.42 -42.64 9.01
C PRO A 12 19.93 -41.76 7.86
N ILE A 13 19.59 -40.48 7.91
CA ILE A 13 20.06 -39.46 6.97
C ILE A 13 21.47 -39.04 7.43
N ASP A 14 22.45 -39.21 6.55
CA ASP A 14 23.81 -38.74 6.72
C ASP A 14 23.86 -37.22 6.83
N ARG A 15 24.53 -36.74 7.87
CA ARG A 15 24.90 -35.32 8.01
C ARG A 15 26.26 -35.10 7.33
N PRO A 16 26.49 -34.06 6.54
CA PRO A 16 27.78 -33.68 6.08
C PRO A 16 28.60 -33.04 7.21
N ASP A 17 29.91 -33.41 7.26
CA ASP A 17 30.93 -32.92 8.18
C ASP A 17 31.19 -31.41 8.02
N PRO A 18 31.59 -30.70 9.09
CA PRO A 18 31.94 -29.28 9.01
C PRO A 18 33.32 -29.11 8.41
N ALA A 19 33.42 -28.33 7.34
CA ALA A 19 34.65 -27.93 6.69
C ALA A 19 35.41 -26.85 7.48
N GLU A 20 36.72 -27.04 7.50
CA GLU A 20 37.78 -26.33 8.18
C GLU A 20 37.78 -24.79 8.04
N GLU A 21 38.07 -24.11 9.16
CA GLU A 21 38.46 -22.69 9.23
C GLU A 21 39.90 -22.45 8.71
N PRO A 22 40.19 -21.35 8.03
CA PRO A 22 41.57 -20.95 7.72
C PRO A 22 42.18 -20.15 8.90
N PRO A 23 43.53 -20.13 9.06
CA PRO A 23 44.21 -19.65 10.26
C PRO A 23 44.29 -18.12 10.36
N ALA A 24 44.26 -17.65 11.62
CA ALA A 24 44.39 -16.26 12.01
C ALA A 24 45.79 -15.69 11.74
N GLY A 25 45.82 -14.55 11.04
CA GLY A 25 47.00 -13.73 10.88
C GLY A 25 47.19 -12.76 12.03
N SER A 26 48.37 -12.74 12.60
CA SER A 26 48.83 -11.94 13.71
C SER A 26 48.82 -10.42 13.42
N VAL A 27 48.23 -9.65 14.34
CA VAL A 27 48.32 -8.17 14.36
C VAL A 27 49.32 -7.79 15.47
N GLY A 28 50.32 -7.03 15.07
CA GLY A 28 51.37 -6.54 15.97
C GLY A 28 50.87 -5.34 16.78
N ASP A 29 51.25 -5.40 18.05
CA ASP A 29 51.17 -4.32 19.03
C ASP A 29 52.06 -3.12 18.68
N ALA A 30 51.49 -1.92 18.81
CA ALA A 30 52.27 -0.71 19.05
C ALA A 30 51.45 0.21 19.96
N ARG A 31 51.92 0.34 21.20
CA ARG A 31 51.52 1.37 22.20
C ARG A 31 52.64 2.35 22.41
N PRO A 32 52.40 3.45 23.13
CA PRO A 32 52.67 4.84 22.76
C PRO A 32 53.81 5.45 23.59
N SER A 33 54.28 6.62 23.28
CA SER A 33 55.14 7.38 24.17
C SER A 33 54.63 8.81 24.34
N ASP A 34 54.44 9.06 25.56
CA ASP A 34 54.45 10.19 26.48
C ASP A 34 54.95 11.58 25.99
N ALA A 35 54.19 12.53 26.52
CA ALA A 35 54.60 13.69 27.35
C ALA A 35 54.97 15.02 26.65
N ALA A 36 54.32 16.00 27.07
CA ALA A 36 54.77 17.15 27.90
C ALA A 36 54.35 18.53 27.44
N ASP A 37 53.72 19.16 28.39
CA ASP A 37 53.85 20.55 28.87
C ASP A 37 53.31 21.74 28.09
N THR A 38 52.39 22.35 28.81
CA THR A 38 51.88 23.74 28.79
C THR A 38 52.99 24.79 28.91
N PRO A 39 52.80 26.05 28.48
CA PRO A 39 52.17 26.97 29.43
C PRO A 39 51.22 28.03 28.84
N ALA A 40 50.42 28.56 29.76
CA ALA A 40 49.45 29.62 29.65
C ALA A 40 50.00 30.97 29.17
N ALA A 41 49.21 31.73 28.40
CA ALA A 41 49.29 33.18 28.32
C ALA A 41 47.87 33.75 28.27
N ALA A 42 47.59 34.66 29.19
CA ALA A 42 46.39 35.44 29.35
C ALA A 42 46.46 36.75 28.51
N PRO A 43 45.50 37.70 28.58
CA PRO A 43 44.56 37.98 27.52
C PRO A 43 44.90 39.30 26.79
N ALA A 44 44.55 39.41 25.53
CA ALA A 44 44.54 40.63 24.76
C ALA A 44 43.12 41.10 24.45
N SER A 45 42.84 42.27 24.96
CA SER A 45 41.88 43.32 24.57
C SER A 45 40.79 43.04 23.57
N ALA A 46 39.56 43.28 24.05
CA ALA A 46 38.33 43.42 23.26
C ALA A 46 38.48 44.53 22.19
N GLU A 47 38.42 44.13 20.93
CA GLU A 47 38.12 45.02 19.82
C GLU A 47 36.64 44.77 19.44
N ALA A 48 35.88 45.87 19.40
CA ALA A 48 34.46 45.86 19.12
C ALA A 48 34.22 45.34 17.68
N ALA A 49 33.58 44.18 17.58
CA ALA A 49 33.05 43.70 16.30
C ALA A 49 31.88 44.59 15.88
N GLU A 50 31.98 45.16 14.71
CA GLU A 50 30.88 45.79 13.99
C GLU A 50 29.72 44.78 13.79
N PRO A 51 28.47 45.24 13.79
CA PRO A 51 27.34 44.32 13.58
C PRO A 51 27.46 43.73 12.18
N ALA A 52 27.58 42.43 12.11
CA ALA A 52 27.49 41.63 10.89
C ALA A 52 26.19 42.00 10.16
N GLY A 53 26.37 42.33 8.89
CA GLY A 53 25.30 42.73 8.01
C GLY A 53 24.16 41.72 7.93
N ASP A 54 22.99 42.23 7.55
CA ASP A 54 21.75 41.51 7.30
C ASP A 54 21.99 40.09 6.80
N GLU A 55 21.77 39.11 7.67
CA GLU A 55 21.46 37.76 7.22
C GLU A 55 20.20 37.87 6.35
N ALA A 56 20.37 37.77 5.06
CA ALA A 56 19.27 37.67 4.13
C ALA A 56 18.30 36.57 4.67
N ALA A 57 17.15 37.01 5.15
CA ALA A 57 16.15 36.11 5.70
C ALA A 57 15.92 35.00 4.68
N ALA A 58 16.30 33.78 5.03
CA ALA A 58 16.07 32.61 4.17
C ALA A 58 14.60 32.62 3.75
N ALA A 59 14.35 32.48 2.46
CA ALA A 59 12.97 32.42 1.94
C ALA A 59 12.18 31.37 2.76
N PRO A 60 10.93 31.64 3.11
CA PRO A 60 10.14 30.72 3.89
C PRO A 60 10.10 29.36 3.17
N PRO A 61 10.18 28.25 3.90
CA PRO A 61 10.15 26.93 3.28
C PRO A 61 8.87 26.77 2.46
N LYS A 62 9.02 26.21 1.26
CA LYS A 62 7.86 25.96 0.40
C LYS A 62 6.85 25.03 1.08
N PRO A 63 5.55 25.27 0.88
CA PRO A 63 4.52 24.42 1.42
C PRO A 63 4.65 22.99 0.89
N ARG A 64 4.82 22.01 1.78
CA ARG A 64 5.06 20.62 1.39
C ARG A 64 4.08 19.66 2.03
N VAL A 65 3.53 18.75 1.22
CA VAL A 65 2.77 17.58 1.68
C VAL A 65 3.66 16.34 1.57
N ILE A 66 3.76 15.60 2.65
CA ILE A 66 4.47 14.32 2.67
C ILE A 66 3.44 13.19 2.49
N VAL A 67 3.65 12.33 1.50
CA VAL A 67 2.85 11.12 1.27
C VAL A 67 3.70 9.91 1.63
N MET A 68 3.28 9.16 2.67
CA MET A 68 4.06 8.08 3.24
C MET A 68 3.45 6.72 2.97
N HIS A 69 4.29 5.78 2.60
CA HIS A 69 3.94 4.35 2.52
C HIS A 69 4.96 3.48 3.27
N ALA A 70 4.75 2.17 3.25
CA ALA A 70 5.73 1.16 3.61
C ALA A 70 5.72 0.08 2.53
N SER A 71 6.89 -0.27 2.01
CA SER A 71 7.04 -1.28 0.95
C SER A 71 6.85 -2.71 1.47
N VAL A 72 5.73 -2.94 2.16
CA VAL A 72 5.23 -4.26 2.54
C VAL A 72 4.23 -4.75 1.47
N GLY A 73 4.72 -4.93 0.25
CA GLY A 73 3.91 -5.17 -0.94
C GLY A 73 3.71 -3.91 -1.80
N SER A 74 3.38 -4.11 -3.08
CA SER A 74 3.29 -3.03 -4.07
C SER A 74 2.08 -2.09 -3.89
N GLY A 75 1.02 -2.55 -3.22
CA GLY A 75 -0.25 -1.83 -3.13
C GLY A 75 -0.14 -0.49 -2.40
N HIS A 76 0.50 -0.47 -1.23
CA HIS A 76 0.64 0.76 -0.44
C HIS A 76 1.43 1.85 -1.18
N ARG A 77 2.51 1.45 -1.89
CA ARG A 77 3.29 2.36 -2.74
C ARG A 77 2.46 2.91 -3.89
N SER A 78 1.73 2.05 -4.60
CA SER A 78 0.87 2.46 -5.72
C SER A 78 -0.21 3.45 -5.29
N ALA A 79 -0.86 3.23 -4.14
CA ALA A 79 -1.84 4.15 -3.58
C ALA A 79 -1.19 5.48 -3.17
N ALA A 80 0.02 5.46 -2.58
CA ALA A 80 0.77 6.68 -2.24
C ALA A 80 1.10 7.49 -3.49
N MET A 81 1.59 6.84 -4.55
CA MET A 81 1.86 7.49 -5.83
C MET A 81 0.60 8.08 -6.47
N ALA A 82 -0.54 7.38 -6.36
CA ALA A 82 -1.82 7.91 -6.84
C ALA A 82 -2.26 9.17 -6.08
N VAL A 83 -2.08 9.19 -4.76
CA VAL A 83 -2.37 10.38 -3.94
C VAL A 83 -1.41 11.53 -4.27
N ALA A 84 -0.11 11.26 -4.41
CA ALA A 84 0.87 12.25 -4.79
C ALA A 84 0.53 12.88 -6.16
N GLN A 85 0.24 12.05 -7.16
CA GLN A 85 -0.21 12.51 -8.48
C GLN A 85 -1.47 13.37 -8.39
N ALA A 86 -2.41 13.05 -7.49
CA ALA A 86 -3.61 13.84 -7.32
C ALA A 86 -3.32 15.24 -6.75
N PHE A 87 -2.34 15.40 -5.85
CA PHE A 87 -1.89 16.72 -5.39
C PHE A 87 -1.22 17.52 -6.50
N GLU A 88 -0.36 16.89 -7.31
CA GLU A 88 0.31 17.54 -8.44
C GLU A 88 -0.73 18.04 -9.47
N LEU A 89 -1.68 17.20 -9.83
CA LEU A 89 -2.76 17.57 -10.73
C LEU A 89 -3.63 18.70 -10.17
N LEU A 90 -3.91 18.67 -8.87
CA LEU A 90 -4.68 19.71 -8.18
C LEU A 90 -3.95 21.06 -8.19
N ARG A 91 -2.63 21.06 -7.97
CA ARG A 91 -1.78 22.25 -8.09
C ARG A 91 -1.80 22.81 -9.49
N ASP A 92 -1.62 21.95 -10.49
CA ASP A 92 -1.56 22.35 -11.90
C ASP A 92 -2.92 22.88 -12.39
N GLU A 93 -4.04 22.29 -11.98
CA GLU A 93 -5.40 22.76 -12.25
C GLU A 93 -5.65 24.12 -11.58
N ALA A 94 -5.23 24.30 -10.35
CA ALA A 94 -5.34 25.57 -9.64
C ALA A 94 -4.49 26.68 -10.29
N ALA A 95 -3.28 26.35 -10.78
CA ALA A 95 -2.42 27.28 -11.52
C ALA A 95 -3.05 27.67 -12.86
N ALA A 96 -3.61 26.74 -13.62
CA ALA A 96 -4.31 27.00 -14.88
C ALA A 96 -5.54 27.91 -14.67
N ALA A 97 -6.31 27.65 -13.61
CA ALA A 97 -7.48 28.48 -13.26
C ALA A 97 -7.08 29.94 -12.93
N ARG A 98 -5.98 30.14 -12.17
CA ARG A 98 -5.46 31.49 -11.87
C ARG A 98 -4.94 32.22 -13.11
N ALA A 99 -4.33 31.48 -14.06
CA ALA A 99 -3.83 32.02 -15.31
C ALA A 99 -4.96 32.34 -16.33
N GLY A 100 -6.23 32.06 -16.02
CA GLY A 100 -7.36 32.24 -16.92
C GLY A 100 -7.32 31.29 -18.13
N ILE A 101 -6.54 30.22 -18.09
CA ILE A 101 -6.41 29.19 -19.12
C ILE A 101 -7.44 28.08 -18.82
N GLY A 102 -8.65 28.40 -18.49
CA GLY A 102 -9.74 27.48 -18.21
C GLY A 102 -10.84 27.57 -19.30
N ASP A 103 -11.23 26.41 -19.85
CA ASP A 103 -12.45 26.16 -20.65
C ASP A 103 -12.46 26.49 -22.13
N ALA A 104 -11.41 26.18 -22.90
CA ALA A 104 -11.55 26.18 -24.36
C ALA A 104 -11.17 24.89 -25.11
N ALA A 105 -10.85 23.77 -24.42
CA ALA A 105 -10.52 22.52 -25.12
C ALA A 105 -11.09 21.31 -24.37
N ASP A 106 -12.22 20.91 -24.75
CA ASP A 106 -12.85 19.59 -24.84
C ASP A 106 -14.32 19.65 -24.41
N GLY A 107 -15.20 19.79 -25.42
CA GLY A 107 -16.65 19.65 -25.28
C GLY A 107 -17.14 18.25 -24.94
N ALA A 108 -16.31 17.41 -24.35
CA ALA A 108 -16.68 16.15 -23.72
C ALA A 108 -17.04 16.46 -22.28
N SER A 109 -18.33 16.51 -21.97
CA SER A 109 -18.85 16.50 -20.61
C SER A 109 -18.16 15.43 -19.80
N ARG A 110 -17.21 15.80 -18.94
CA ARG A 110 -16.63 14.90 -17.92
C ARG A 110 -17.69 14.76 -16.83
N PRO A 111 -18.41 13.62 -16.74
CA PRO A 111 -19.50 13.47 -15.76
C PRO A 111 -19.01 13.44 -14.31
N ASP A 112 -17.69 13.38 -14.06
CA ASP A 112 -17.08 13.24 -12.75
C ASP A 112 -16.04 14.34 -12.46
N ALA A 113 -16.16 15.51 -13.06
CA ALA A 113 -15.32 16.64 -12.66
C ALA A 113 -15.76 17.10 -11.26
N PRO A 114 -14.90 17.06 -10.23
CA PRO A 114 -15.26 17.53 -8.89
C PRO A 114 -15.18 19.06 -8.85
N HIS A 115 -15.96 19.76 -9.69
CA HIS A 115 -16.09 21.21 -9.57
C HIS A 115 -16.58 21.64 -8.18
N ASP A 116 -17.36 20.77 -7.51
CA ASP A 116 -17.81 21.04 -6.14
C ASP A 116 -16.74 20.72 -5.07
N ALA A 117 -15.78 19.82 -5.34
CA ALA A 117 -14.75 19.45 -4.37
C ALA A 117 -13.64 20.50 -4.22
N LEU A 118 -13.50 21.42 -5.18
CA LEU A 118 -12.54 22.55 -5.13
C LEU A 118 -13.15 23.83 -4.58
N ALA A 119 -14.46 23.90 -4.42
CA ALA A 119 -15.13 25.09 -3.90
C ALA A 119 -14.68 25.38 -2.47
N GLY A 120 -13.72 26.29 -2.31
CA GLY A 120 -13.21 26.73 -1.01
C GLY A 120 -11.89 26.13 -0.57
N VAL A 121 -11.23 25.23 -1.34
CA VAL A 121 -9.91 24.71 -1.02
C VAL A 121 -8.82 25.62 -1.56
N SER A 122 -8.00 26.19 -0.67
CA SER A 122 -6.82 26.98 -1.07
C SER A 122 -5.67 26.03 -1.40
N VAL A 123 -5.23 26.04 -2.65
CA VAL A 123 -4.06 25.26 -3.11
C VAL A 123 -2.86 26.19 -3.22
N PRO A 124 -1.77 25.98 -2.46
CA PRO A 124 -0.55 26.78 -2.61
C PRO A 124 0.03 26.67 -4.04
N GLU A 125 0.57 27.78 -4.56
CA GLU A 125 1.13 27.81 -5.94
C GLU A 125 2.36 26.93 -6.09
N ASP A 126 3.21 26.96 -5.08
CA ASP A 126 4.48 26.26 -5.01
C ASP A 126 4.42 24.99 -4.13
N LEU A 127 3.22 24.36 -4.07
CA LEU A 127 3.01 23.11 -3.34
C LEU A 127 3.96 22.03 -3.84
N GLU A 128 4.81 21.54 -2.95
CA GLU A 128 5.68 20.39 -3.19
C GLU A 128 5.05 19.14 -2.61
N VAL A 129 5.23 18.03 -3.30
CA VAL A 129 4.77 16.69 -2.85
C VAL A 129 5.99 15.80 -2.73
N GLU A 130 6.18 15.24 -1.53
CA GLU A 130 7.28 14.32 -1.23
C GLU A 130 6.73 12.94 -0.91
N VAL A 131 7.19 11.91 -1.63
CA VAL A 131 6.78 10.52 -1.38
C VAL A 131 7.89 9.81 -0.62
N ILE A 132 7.55 9.22 0.53
CA ILE A 132 8.49 8.58 1.44
C ILE A 132 8.11 7.12 1.67
N ASP A 133 9.07 6.20 1.48
CA ASP A 133 8.99 4.88 2.08
C ASP A 133 9.53 4.95 3.51
N ILE A 134 8.66 4.73 4.47
CA ILE A 134 9.06 4.85 5.88
C ILE A 134 10.05 3.76 6.31
N LEU A 135 10.10 2.64 5.61
CA LEU A 135 11.03 1.56 5.93
C LEU A 135 12.49 1.98 5.72
N ASP A 136 12.76 2.91 4.80
CA ASP A 136 14.10 3.43 4.51
C ASP A 136 14.62 4.38 5.61
N TRP A 137 13.73 4.88 6.47
CA TRP A 137 14.05 5.84 7.54
C TRP A 137 14.29 5.20 8.90
N GLY A 138 14.15 3.90 8.99
CA GLY A 138 14.36 3.15 10.22
C GLY A 138 15.85 3.00 10.56
N ARG A 139 16.20 2.97 11.87
CA ARG A 139 17.55 2.59 12.33
C ARG A 139 17.93 1.18 11.92
N ILE A 140 16.96 0.30 11.77
CA ILE A 140 17.10 -1.05 11.24
C ILE A 140 16.31 -1.04 9.92
N VAL A 141 17.02 -1.16 8.81
CA VAL A 141 16.40 -1.30 7.50
C VAL A 141 15.80 -2.71 7.43
N PHE A 142 14.50 -2.79 7.48
CA PHE A 142 13.79 -4.04 7.20
C PHE A 142 13.56 -4.11 5.70
N ASP A 143 14.13 -5.10 5.05
CA ASP A 143 13.68 -5.52 3.74
C ASP A 143 12.19 -5.86 3.81
N GLY A 144 11.41 -5.45 2.82
CA GLY A 144 9.96 -5.68 2.76
C GLY A 144 9.58 -7.15 2.92
N ASP A 145 10.44 -8.07 2.47
CA ASP A 145 10.28 -9.52 2.64
C ASP A 145 10.48 -9.96 4.10
N HIS A 146 11.40 -9.34 4.83
CA HIS A 146 11.57 -9.60 6.26
C HIS A 146 10.41 -9.05 7.09
N ALA A 147 9.93 -7.86 6.78
CA ALA A 147 8.75 -7.28 7.43
C ALA A 147 7.51 -8.16 7.18
N ALA A 148 7.28 -8.60 5.94
CA ALA A 148 6.18 -9.51 5.62
C ALA A 148 6.33 -10.89 6.30
N SER A 149 7.56 -11.41 6.45
CA SER A 149 7.81 -12.70 7.12
C SER A 149 7.51 -12.66 8.62
N LEU A 150 7.71 -11.52 9.28
CA LEU A 150 7.31 -11.32 10.69
C LEU A 150 5.79 -11.44 10.89
N PHE A 151 4.99 -11.04 9.89
CA PHE A 151 3.53 -11.10 9.97
C PHE A 151 2.94 -12.43 9.47
N THR A 152 3.71 -13.25 8.76
CA THR A 152 3.22 -14.46 8.09
C THR A 152 3.89 -15.75 8.60
N GLY A 153 5.01 -15.65 9.31
CA GLY A 153 5.78 -16.78 9.83
C GLY A 153 5.31 -17.30 11.21
N ALA A 154 6.26 -17.74 12.04
CA ALA A 154 6.00 -18.24 13.39
C ALA A 154 5.33 -17.21 14.34
N THR A 155 5.45 -15.94 14.03
CA THR A 155 4.82 -14.82 14.76
C THR A 155 3.37 -14.53 14.35
N ARG A 156 2.86 -15.22 13.32
CA ARG A 156 1.50 -15.09 12.83
C ARG A 156 0.41 -15.23 13.90
N PRO A 157 0.48 -16.18 14.86
CA PRO A 157 -0.53 -16.27 15.91
C PRO A 157 -0.59 -15.01 16.78
N ILE A 158 0.56 -14.33 16.97
CA ILE A 158 0.65 -13.07 17.72
C ILE A 158 -0.02 -11.96 16.91
N TYR A 159 0.23 -11.91 15.59
CA TYR A 159 -0.42 -10.95 14.70
C TYR A 159 -1.95 -11.15 14.66
N ASP A 160 -2.42 -12.38 14.45
CA ASP A 160 -3.86 -12.70 14.48
C ASP A 160 -4.49 -12.37 15.85
N LEU A 161 -3.73 -12.48 16.95
CA LEU A 161 -4.15 -12.10 18.30
C LEU A 161 -4.32 -10.58 18.43
N THR A 162 -3.46 -9.78 17.80
CA THR A 162 -3.57 -8.31 17.80
C THR A 162 -4.82 -7.81 17.09
N TRP A 163 -5.28 -8.54 16.08
CA TRP A 163 -6.53 -8.25 15.37
C TRP A 163 -7.78 -8.63 16.17
N ARG A 164 -7.68 -9.70 16.97
CA ARG A 164 -8.80 -10.23 17.75
C ARG A 164 -9.03 -9.52 19.09
N PHE A 165 -7.98 -9.04 19.74
CA PHE A 165 -8.08 -8.51 21.10
C PHE A 165 -7.68 -7.04 21.15
N THR A 166 -8.65 -6.17 21.43
CA THR A 166 -8.47 -4.72 21.56
C THR A 166 -7.44 -4.31 22.62
N LEU A 167 -7.22 -5.15 23.65
CA LEU A 167 -6.24 -4.88 24.72
C LEU A 167 -4.79 -5.09 24.22
N THR A 168 -4.53 -6.17 23.48
CA THR A 168 -3.22 -6.43 22.89
C THR A 168 -2.89 -5.42 21.80
N GLY A 169 -3.85 -5.03 20.97
CA GLY A 169 -3.72 -3.93 20.01
C GLY A 169 -3.35 -2.62 20.69
N ARG A 170 -3.93 -2.31 21.86
CA ARG A 170 -3.61 -1.09 22.65
C ARG A 170 -2.20 -1.12 23.22
N LEU A 171 -1.76 -2.24 23.78
CA LEU A 171 -0.39 -2.39 24.31
C LEU A 171 0.65 -2.29 23.19
N LEU A 172 0.38 -2.89 22.05
CA LEU A 172 1.25 -2.82 20.88
C LEU A 172 1.28 -1.43 20.26
N TRP A 173 0.16 -0.72 20.25
CA TRP A 173 0.13 0.67 19.79
C TRP A 173 0.91 1.60 20.72
N ALA A 174 0.78 1.43 22.05
CA ALA A 174 1.57 2.13 23.04
C ALA A 174 3.07 1.87 22.85
N GLY A 175 3.42 0.60 22.64
CA GLY A 175 4.75 0.17 22.23
C GLY A 175 5.14 0.78 20.88
N GLY A 176 4.21 0.91 19.93
CA GLY A 176 4.42 1.45 18.60
C GLY A 176 4.85 2.92 18.58
N THR A 177 4.28 3.78 19.42
CA THR A 177 4.71 5.20 19.52
C THR A 177 6.09 5.31 20.19
N ALA A 178 6.34 4.55 21.25
CA ALA A 178 7.66 4.48 21.88
C ALA A 178 8.70 3.88 20.92
N TRP A 179 8.32 2.86 20.16
CA TRP A 179 9.13 2.24 19.13
C TRP A 179 9.44 3.22 17.99
N SER A 180 8.47 4.00 17.53
CA SER A 180 8.66 5.07 16.55
C SER A 180 9.73 6.07 17.00
N ARG A 181 9.70 6.48 18.28
CA ARG A 181 10.72 7.38 18.87
C ARG A 181 12.14 6.81 18.79
N ILE A 182 12.28 5.51 19.02
CA ILE A 182 13.58 4.83 19.04
C ILE A 182 14.04 4.51 17.63
N MET A 183 13.14 4.09 16.77
CA MET A 183 13.46 3.53 15.45
C MET A 183 13.53 4.57 14.34
N TYR A 184 12.78 5.69 14.45
CA TYR A 184 12.65 6.69 13.37
C TYR A 184 13.05 8.11 13.78
N PRO A 185 14.19 8.32 14.46
CA PRO A 185 14.61 9.68 14.87
C PRO A 185 14.94 10.57 13.68
N ALA A 186 15.53 9.99 12.61
CA ALA A 186 15.86 10.73 11.39
C ALA A 186 14.60 11.30 10.71
N PHE A 187 13.51 10.55 10.66
CA PHE A 187 12.24 11.04 10.13
C PHE A 187 11.66 12.18 10.99
N THR A 188 11.80 12.09 12.32
CA THR A 188 11.34 13.17 13.21
C THR A 188 12.14 14.46 12.96
N GLU A 189 13.44 14.36 12.69
CA GLU A 189 14.27 15.53 12.36
C GLU A 189 13.88 16.11 11.00
N HIS A 190 13.70 15.26 10.00
CA HIS A 190 13.20 15.69 8.69
C HIS A 190 11.88 16.47 8.79
N VAL A 191 10.94 16.00 9.62
CA VAL A 191 9.67 16.70 9.88
C VAL A 191 9.91 18.09 10.50
N ARG A 192 10.91 18.25 11.39
CA ARG A 192 11.27 19.56 11.95
C ARG A 192 11.83 20.53 10.92
N GLU A 193 12.66 20.02 10.01
CA GLU A 193 13.28 20.78 8.93
C GLU A 193 12.25 21.22 7.89
N VAL A 194 11.47 20.27 7.41
CA VAL A 194 10.51 20.47 6.30
C VAL A 194 9.26 21.24 6.75
N ARG A 195 8.82 21.04 8.00
CA ARG A 195 7.55 21.60 8.54
C ARG A 195 6.36 21.34 7.61
N PRO A 196 5.98 20.08 7.38
CA PRO A 196 5.00 19.74 6.37
C PRO A 196 3.63 20.38 6.65
N LEU A 197 2.91 20.77 5.58
CA LEU A 197 1.52 21.20 5.66
C LEU A 197 0.61 20.09 6.16
N ALA A 198 0.85 18.85 5.68
CA ALA A 198 0.12 17.65 6.06
C ALA A 198 0.97 16.42 5.79
N ILE A 199 0.66 15.33 6.46
CA ILE A 199 1.21 14.00 6.16
C ILE A 199 0.07 13.05 5.81
N VAL A 200 0.12 12.44 4.63
CA VAL A 200 -0.84 11.44 4.17
C VAL A 200 -0.19 10.06 4.20
N CYS A 201 -0.81 9.09 4.83
CA CYS A 201 -0.25 7.77 5.06
C CYS A 201 -1.11 6.66 4.46
N THR A 202 -0.55 5.85 3.58
CA THR A 202 -1.24 4.71 2.96
C THR A 202 -0.99 3.39 3.69
N HIS A 203 -0.18 3.41 4.77
CA HIS A 203 0.14 2.23 5.55
C HIS A 203 0.10 2.51 7.06
N ILE A 204 -0.33 1.51 7.83
CA ILE A 204 -0.48 1.60 9.29
C ILE A 204 0.84 1.99 10.00
N THR A 205 1.99 1.45 9.56
CA THR A 205 3.31 1.79 10.11
C THR A 205 3.63 3.25 9.83
N ALA A 206 3.41 3.72 8.60
CA ALA A 206 3.61 5.11 8.21
C ALA A 206 2.78 6.05 9.09
N THR A 207 1.49 5.74 9.32
CA THR A 207 0.63 6.54 10.18
C THR A 207 1.13 6.59 11.64
N ASN A 208 1.54 5.44 12.20
CA ASN A 208 2.07 5.42 13.56
C ASN A 208 3.37 6.23 13.70
N VAL A 209 4.25 6.18 12.70
CA VAL A 209 5.48 6.98 12.67
C VAL A 209 5.18 8.47 12.51
N ALA A 210 4.23 8.85 11.65
CA ALA A 210 3.79 10.25 11.50
C ALA A 210 3.22 10.81 12.81
N VAL A 211 2.40 10.03 13.54
CA VAL A 211 1.90 10.39 14.87
C VAL A 211 3.04 10.58 15.86
N GLY A 212 4.01 9.65 15.88
CA GLY A 212 5.20 9.76 16.71
C GLY A 212 6.03 11.01 16.38
N ALA A 213 6.27 11.30 15.11
CA ALA A 213 7.02 12.47 14.65
C ALA A 213 6.31 13.78 15.03
N ARG A 214 4.99 13.89 14.87
CA ARG A 214 4.19 15.05 15.30
C ARG A 214 4.35 15.31 16.80
N MET A 215 4.24 14.26 17.60
CA MET A 215 4.39 14.37 19.07
C MET A 215 5.80 14.77 19.51
N LEU A 216 6.82 14.27 18.80
CA LEU A 216 8.22 14.47 19.17
C LEU A 216 8.82 15.76 18.60
N SER A 217 8.31 16.23 17.45
CA SER A 217 8.74 17.51 16.86
C SER A 217 8.13 18.70 17.56
N GLY A 218 6.97 18.53 18.18
CA GLY A 218 6.18 19.65 18.72
C GLY A 218 5.50 20.49 17.66
N LEU A 219 5.51 20.04 16.38
CA LEU A 219 4.85 20.70 15.28
C LEU A 219 3.39 20.25 15.16
N GLU A 220 2.55 21.14 14.67
CA GLU A 220 1.15 20.85 14.39
C GLU A 220 0.92 20.78 12.88
N PHE A 221 0.51 19.62 12.42
CA PHE A 221 0.11 19.34 11.05
C PHE A 221 -0.93 18.23 11.04
N PRO A 222 -1.89 18.21 10.09
CA PRO A 222 -2.85 17.15 9.94
C PRO A 222 -2.17 15.84 9.50
N ILE A 223 -2.68 14.73 10.03
CA ILE A 223 -2.33 13.37 9.60
C ILE A 223 -3.57 12.72 8.99
N VAL A 224 -3.46 12.33 7.74
CA VAL A 224 -4.52 11.66 6.98
C VAL A 224 -4.13 10.21 6.75
N SER A 225 -5.01 9.30 7.14
CA SER A 225 -4.84 7.86 6.88
C SER A 225 -5.69 7.43 5.70
N VAL A 226 -5.08 6.73 4.78
CA VAL A 226 -5.71 6.19 3.57
C VAL A 226 -5.47 4.67 3.56
N PRO A 227 -6.28 3.89 4.30
CA PRO A 227 -6.15 2.43 4.29
C PRO A 227 -6.38 1.87 2.89
N THR A 228 -5.55 0.91 2.49
CA THR A 228 -5.56 0.32 1.14
C THR A 228 -6.22 -1.05 1.09
N ASP A 229 -6.99 -1.39 2.11
CA ASP A 229 -7.85 -2.57 2.23
C ASP A 229 -9.27 -2.15 2.62
N TYR A 230 -10.19 -3.10 2.65
CA TYR A 230 -11.58 -2.87 3.01
C TYR A 230 -11.83 -3.07 4.51
N GLU A 231 -10.80 -2.87 5.33
CA GLU A 231 -10.86 -2.97 6.79
C GLU A 231 -9.89 -1.98 7.45
N THR A 232 -10.29 -1.40 8.59
CA THR A 232 -9.49 -0.48 9.41
C THR A 232 -9.20 -1.04 10.80
N GLU A 233 -9.35 -2.32 11.02
CA GLU A 233 -9.05 -2.93 12.32
C GLU A 233 -7.55 -2.93 12.64
N GLY A 234 -7.21 -3.34 13.86
CA GLY A 234 -5.84 -3.53 14.28
C GLY A 234 -5.18 -2.26 14.83
N LEU A 235 -3.95 -2.04 14.40
CA LEU A 235 -3.02 -1.08 15.02
C LEU A 235 -3.11 0.36 14.48
N TRP A 236 -4.15 0.71 13.75
CA TRP A 236 -4.34 2.08 13.29
C TRP A 236 -4.49 3.05 14.47
N PRO A 237 -3.79 4.20 14.46
CA PRO A 237 -3.87 5.18 15.55
C PRO A 237 -5.14 6.04 15.44
N HIS A 238 -6.31 5.42 15.59
CA HIS A 238 -7.63 5.97 15.32
C HIS A 238 -7.89 7.37 15.91
N ARG A 239 -7.36 7.65 17.10
CA ARG A 239 -7.61 8.91 17.82
C ARG A 239 -6.57 9.99 17.55
N CYS A 240 -5.44 9.62 16.94
CA CYS A 240 -4.36 10.53 16.63
C CYS A 240 -4.30 10.88 15.15
N THR A 241 -5.16 10.26 14.35
CA THR A 241 -5.38 10.58 12.94
C THR A 241 -6.47 11.63 12.83
N ASP A 242 -6.25 12.64 12.02
CA ASP A 242 -7.19 13.77 11.86
C ASP A 242 -8.29 13.44 10.84
N LEU A 243 -7.96 12.63 9.81
CA LEU A 243 -8.89 12.18 8.79
C LEU A 243 -8.57 10.76 8.34
N PHE A 244 -9.60 9.94 8.21
CA PHE A 244 -9.57 8.66 7.53
C PHE A 244 -10.29 8.76 6.20
N CYS A 245 -9.57 8.53 5.10
CA CYS A 245 -10.14 8.34 3.77
C CYS A 245 -10.36 6.84 3.56
N VAL A 246 -11.61 6.39 3.66
CA VAL A 246 -11.96 4.96 3.71
C VAL A 246 -12.60 4.48 2.42
N ALA A 247 -12.53 3.17 2.18
CA ALA A 247 -13.01 2.55 0.95
C ALA A 247 -14.53 2.63 0.78
N ASN A 248 -15.29 2.46 1.88
CA ASN A 248 -16.75 2.39 1.84
C ASN A 248 -17.38 2.66 3.23
N GLU A 249 -18.71 2.69 3.28
CA GLU A 249 -19.48 2.90 4.51
C GLU A 249 -19.23 1.82 5.57
N SER A 250 -19.07 0.56 5.17
CA SER A 250 -18.80 -0.53 6.12
C SER A 250 -17.51 -0.29 6.91
N MET A 251 -16.48 0.30 6.26
CA MET A 251 -15.26 0.73 6.98
C MET A 251 -15.53 1.91 7.91
N ALA A 252 -16.30 2.90 7.46
CA ALA A 252 -16.70 4.04 8.31
C ALA A 252 -17.40 3.57 9.57
N GLU A 253 -18.32 2.61 9.46
CA GLU A 253 -19.01 1.99 10.58
C GLU A 253 -18.06 1.33 11.60
N THR A 254 -16.90 0.83 11.18
CA THR A 254 -15.88 0.27 12.08
C THR A 254 -15.11 1.34 12.86
N LEU A 255 -15.03 2.56 12.34
CA LEU A 255 -14.31 3.68 12.96
C LEU A 255 -15.12 4.41 14.05
N ARG A 256 -16.44 4.55 13.86
CA ARG A 256 -17.34 5.25 14.79
C ARG A 256 -17.27 4.71 16.23
N PRO A 257 -17.33 3.38 16.48
CA PRO A 257 -17.15 2.82 17.83
C PRO A 257 -15.77 3.05 18.43
N ARG A 258 -14.75 3.32 17.58
CA ARG A 258 -13.38 3.64 17.99
C ARG A 258 -13.17 5.10 18.33
N ARG A 259 -14.27 5.88 18.35
CA ARG A 259 -14.30 7.31 18.68
C ARG A 259 -13.53 8.17 17.66
N VAL A 260 -13.54 7.77 16.41
CA VAL A 260 -13.24 8.67 15.30
C VAL A 260 -14.50 9.52 15.10
N PRO A 261 -14.39 10.85 15.16
CA PRO A 261 -15.56 11.72 14.95
C PRO A 261 -15.99 11.68 13.48
N GLU A 262 -17.24 11.99 13.19
CA GLU A 262 -17.79 11.89 11.82
C GLU A 262 -17.05 12.81 10.84
N GLU A 263 -16.66 13.99 11.27
CA GLU A 263 -15.82 14.92 10.50
C GLU A 263 -14.41 14.39 10.23
N GLY A 264 -13.97 13.39 10.95
CA GLY A 264 -12.69 12.66 10.74
C GLY A 264 -12.83 11.46 9.83
N ILE A 265 -13.95 11.27 9.13
CA ILE A 265 -14.19 10.16 8.23
C ILE A 265 -14.66 10.69 6.89
N ARG A 266 -14.02 10.26 5.79
CA ARG A 266 -14.45 10.51 4.40
C ARG A 266 -14.48 9.20 3.64
N ILE A 267 -15.58 8.92 2.97
CA ILE A 267 -15.67 7.77 2.06
C ILE A 267 -15.18 8.25 0.70
N THR A 268 -13.93 7.94 0.40
CA THR A 268 -13.27 8.33 -0.85
C THR A 268 -13.10 7.18 -1.83
N GLY A 269 -13.10 5.95 -1.33
CA GLY A 269 -12.56 4.79 -2.03
C GLY A 269 -11.07 4.60 -1.75
N ILE A 270 -10.49 3.52 -2.28
CA ILE A 270 -9.05 3.27 -2.25
C ILE A 270 -8.41 3.96 -3.46
N PRO A 271 -7.36 4.80 -3.26
CA PRO A 271 -6.71 5.52 -4.36
C PRO A 271 -6.08 4.59 -5.38
N THR A 272 -6.47 4.76 -6.63
CA THR A 272 -5.83 4.16 -7.81
C THR A 272 -5.23 5.24 -8.68
N ARG A 273 -4.28 4.89 -9.55
CA ARG A 273 -3.65 5.83 -10.48
C ARG A 273 -4.69 6.46 -11.41
N GLU A 274 -4.40 7.64 -11.94
CA GLU A 274 -5.31 8.43 -12.78
C GLU A 274 -5.75 7.70 -14.05
N ASP A 275 -4.93 6.81 -14.58
CA ASP A 275 -5.27 5.99 -15.74
C ASP A 275 -6.47 5.06 -15.50
N PHE A 276 -6.76 4.66 -14.25
CA PHE A 276 -7.97 3.88 -13.91
C PHE A 276 -9.28 4.70 -13.92
N ARG A 277 -9.22 6.02 -14.07
CA ARG A 277 -10.40 6.87 -14.27
C ARG A 277 -10.82 6.95 -15.73
N ARG A 278 -9.92 6.61 -16.66
CA ARG A 278 -10.19 6.67 -18.09
C ARG A 278 -11.14 5.56 -18.48
N THR A 279 -12.02 5.88 -19.43
CA THR A 279 -12.81 4.86 -20.11
C THR A 279 -12.02 4.35 -21.31
N TYR A 280 -11.91 3.05 -21.43
CA TYR A 280 -11.24 2.39 -22.52
C TYR A 280 -12.27 1.65 -23.38
N ASP A 281 -12.23 1.86 -24.69
CA ASP A 281 -12.94 0.98 -25.61
C ASP A 281 -12.20 -0.36 -25.67
N GLN A 282 -12.87 -1.45 -25.32
CA GLN A 282 -12.26 -2.77 -25.20
C GLN A 282 -11.72 -3.26 -26.54
N ARG A 283 -12.49 -3.07 -27.63
CA ARG A 283 -12.13 -3.52 -28.96
C ARG A 283 -10.89 -2.79 -29.49
N GLU A 284 -10.90 -1.45 -29.44
CA GLU A 284 -9.77 -0.61 -29.85
C GLU A 284 -8.51 -0.92 -29.01
N THR A 285 -8.70 -1.13 -27.69
CA THR A 285 -7.60 -1.45 -26.78
C THR A 285 -7.01 -2.82 -27.08
N ARG A 286 -7.82 -3.82 -27.38
CA ARG A 286 -7.36 -5.16 -27.82
C ARG A 286 -6.57 -5.07 -29.13
N GLU A 287 -7.07 -4.31 -30.11
CA GLU A 287 -6.36 -4.11 -31.38
C GLU A 287 -4.99 -3.51 -31.16
N ARG A 288 -4.90 -2.44 -30.36
CA ARG A 288 -3.62 -1.80 -30.01
C ARG A 288 -2.67 -2.71 -29.24
N LEU A 289 -3.18 -3.59 -28.39
CA LEU A 289 -2.38 -4.52 -27.60
C LEU A 289 -2.11 -5.86 -28.31
N GLY A 290 -2.62 -6.06 -29.54
CA GLY A 290 -2.49 -7.30 -30.28
C GLY A 290 -3.23 -8.49 -29.67
N LEU A 291 -4.31 -8.23 -28.92
CA LEU A 291 -5.12 -9.25 -28.29
C LEU A 291 -6.26 -9.71 -29.19
N PRO A 292 -6.67 -10.99 -29.14
CA PRO A 292 -7.75 -11.52 -29.98
C PRO A 292 -9.09 -10.86 -29.68
N GLN A 293 -9.89 -10.65 -30.72
CA GLN A 293 -11.22 -10.03 -30.62
C GLN A 293 -12.34 -11.05 -30.37
N ASP A 294 -12.09 -12.29 -30.76
CA ASP A 294 -13.05 -13.41 -30.79
C ASP A 294 -12.89 -14.40 -29.64
N LYS A 295 -11.94 -14.14 -28.72
CA LYS A 295 -11.69 -14.99 -27.56
C LYS A 295 -11.96 -14.28 -26.24
N THR A 296 -12.29 -15.05 -25.22
CA THR A 296 -12.31 -14.56 -23.83
C THR A 296 -10.88 -14.32 -23.36
N VAL A 297 -10.53 -13.06 -23.09
CA VAL A 297 -9.19 -12.68 -22.62
C VAL A 297 -9.14 -12.78 -21.10
N VAL A 298 -8.30 -13.69 -20.60
CA VAL A 298 -8.07 -13.94 -19.18
C VAL A 298 -6.71 -13.38 -18.78
N LEU A 299 -6.68 -12.34 -17.94
CA LEU A 299 -5.46 -11.72 -17.45
C LEU A 299 -5.06 -12.31 -16.09
N ALA A 300 -3.87 -12.86 -15.96
CA ALA A 300 -3.32 -13.35 -14.69
C ALA A 300 -2.21 -12.43 -14.18
N LEU A 301 -2.36 -11.87 -12.97
CA LEU A 301 -1.42 -10.94 -12.36
C LEU A 301 -0.45 -11.69 -11.43
N ALA A 302 0.61 -12.27 -12.01
CA ALA A 302 1.59 -13.10 -11.31
C ALA A 302 2.84 -12.36 -10.84
N GLY A 303 2.97 -11.05 -11.17
CA GLY A 303 4.17 -10.25 -10.94
C GLY A 303 4.21 -9.50 -9.60
N ALA A 304 3.18 -9.58 -8.76
CA ALA A 304 3.27 -9.00 -7.43
C ALA A 304 4.42 -9.71 -6.69
N GLN A 305 5.35 -8.93 -6.11
CA GLN A 305 6.30 -9.48 -5.14
C GLN A 305 5.50 -10.16 -4.05
N LEU A 306 5.52 -11.48 -4.12
CA LEU A 306 4.77 -12.32 -3.21
C LEU A 306 5.73 -12.63 -2.07
N PRO A 307 5.50 -12.13 -0.84
CA PRO A 307 6.20 -12.71 0.30
C PRO A 307 6.03 -14.23 0.23
N ARG A 308 7.02 -14.99 0.65
CA ARG A 308 7.02 -16.47 0.63
C ARG A 308 5.67 -17.17 0.92
N PRO A 309 4.75 -16.62 1.74
CA PRO A 309 3.42 -17.21 1.93
C PRO A 309 2.51 -17.24 0.70
N TYR A 310 2.79 -16.47 -0.33
CA TYR A 310 1.98 -16.38 -1.56
C TYR A 310 2.53 -17.21 -2.74
N VAL A 311 3.54 -18.04 -2.49
CA VAL A 311 4.06 -19.02 -3.49
C VAL A 311 2.93 -19.86 -4.10
N HIS A 312 1.84 -20.08 -3.36
CA HIS A 312 0.67 -20.81 -3.85
C HIS A 312 0.02 -20.22 -5.11
N PHE A 313 0.13 -18.90 -5.33
CA PHE A 313 -0.46 -18.28 -6.51
C PHE A 313 0.25 -18.77 -7.78
N ARG A 314 1.58 -18.66 -7.81
CA ARG A 314 2.41 -19.10 -8.93
C ARG A 314 2.35 -20.62 -9.10
N ASP A 315 2.48 -21.36 -8.01
CA ASP A 315 2.34 -22.82 -8.02
C ASP A 315 0.99 -23.30 -8.58
N ALA A 316 -0.09 -22.56 -8.31
CA ALA A 316 -1.40 -22.88 -8.89
C ALA A 316 -1.48 -22.52 -10.37
N LEU A 317 -0.84 -21.43 -10.82
CA LEU A 317 -0.75 -21.08 -12.24
C LEU A 317 0.11 -22.09 -13.01
N ASP A 318 1.29 -22.43 -12.51
CA ASP A 318 2.20 -23.39 -13.15
C ASP A 318 1.52 -24.76 -13.32
N LYS A 319 0.80 -25.22 -12.29
CA LYS A 319 -0.01 -26.44 -12.36
C LYS A 319 -1.21 -26.34 -13.28
N LEU A 320 -1.67 -25.15 -13.63
CA LEU A 320 -2.77 -24.94 -14.57
C LEU A 320 -2.31 -25.01 -16.02
N LEU A 321 -1.05 -24.60 -16.33
CA LEU A 321 -0.53 -24.48 -17.70
C LEU A 321 -0.84 -25.71 -18.58
N PRO A 322 -0.60 -26.98 -18.14
CA PRO A 322 -0.87 -28.16 -18.97
C PRO A 322 -2.32 -28.33 -19.43
N TYR A 323 -3.25 -27.65 -18.79
CA TYR A 323 -4.69 -27.76 -19.07
C TYR A 323 -5.23 -26.62 -19.94
N LEU A 324 -4.43 -25.56 -20.19
CA LEU A 324 -4.88 -24.38 -20.93
C LEU A 324 -5.17 -24.66 -22.41
N HIS A 325 -4.55 -25.68 -23.01
CA HIS A 325 -4.87 -26.10 -24.38
C HIS A 325 -6.31 -26.53 -24.57
N ALA A 326 -6.96 -27.03 -23.49
CA ALA A 326 -8.35 -27.46 -23.53
C ALA A 326 -9.36 -26.29 -23.42
N LEU A 327 -8.89 -25.08 -23.13
CA LEU A 327 -9.67 -23.84 -23.08
C LEU A 327 -9.39 -23.00 -24.32
N SER A 328 -9.70 -23.57 -25.50
CA SER A 328 -9.31 -23.00 -26.82
C SER A 328 -9.99 -21.67 -27.12
N ASP A 329 -11.16 -21.42 -26.56
CA ASP A 329 -11.93 -20.17 -26.72
C ASP A 329 -11.46 -19.07 -25.78
N MET A 330 -10.45 -19.36 -24.93
CA MET A 330 -9.80 -18.39 -24.06
C MET A 330 -8.39 -18.07 -24.54
N HIS A 331 -7.98 -16.81 -24.31
CA HIS A 331 -6.60 -16.34 -24.47
C HIS A 331 -6.08 -15.84 -23.15
N PHE A 332 -4.99 -16.41 -22.68
CA PHE A 332 -4.39 -16.11 -21.39
C PHE A 332 -3.25 -15.09 -21.54
N VAL A 333 -3.31 -14.02 -20.79
CA VAL A 333 -2.23 -13.03 -20.66
C VAL A 333 -1.69 -13.13 -19.25
N ILE A 334 -0.45 -13.62 -19.09
CA ILE A 334 0.17 -13.77 -17.77
C ILE A 334 1.23 -12.68 -17.60
N VAL A 335 1.02 -11.78 -16.65
CA VAL A 335 1.97 -10.71 -16.32
C VAL A 335 2.88 -11.17 -15.19
N ALA A 336 4.16 -11.39 -15.50
CA ALA A 336 5.18 -11.80 -14.53
C ALA A 336 5.76 -10.61 -13.73
N GLY A 337 5.52 -9.37 -14.19
CA GLY A 337 6.03 -8.15 -13.54
C GLY A 337 7.55 -8.03 -13.66
N ASN A 338 8.21 -7.58 -12.61
CA ASN A 338 9.66 -7.38 -12.58
C ASN A 338 10.48 -8.67 -12.37
N ASP A 339 9.84 -9.82 -12.30
CA ASP A 339 10.51 -11.11 -12.11
C ASP A 339 10.85 -11.75 -13.46
N ALA A 340 12.01 -11.38 -14.02
CA ALA A 340 12.48 -11.85 -15.30
C ALA A 340 12.74 -13.37 -15.33
N ASP A 341 13.08 -13.97 -14.17
CA ASP A 341 13.33 -15.41 -14.09
C ASP A 341 12.02 -16.18 -14.18
N TYR A 342 10.99 -15.71 -13.50
CA TYR A 342 9.66 -16.31 -13.59
C TYR A 342 9.04 -16.10 -14.99
N ALA A 343 9.23 -14.94 -15.60
CA ALA A 343 8.79 -14.70 -16.98
C ALA A 343 9.44 -15.67 -17.97
N ARG A 344 10.73 -15.93 -17.80
CA ARG A 344 11.49 -16.88 -18.63
C ARG A 344 11.01 -18.31 -18.43
N HIS A 345 10.81 -18.70 -17.17
CA HIS A 345 10.24 -20.01 -16.82
C HIS A 345 8.87 -20.22 -17.50
N LEU A 346 7.94 -19.26 -17.37
CA LEU A 346 6.62 -19.35 -17.99
C LEU A 346 6.70 -19.47 -19.51
N ARG A 347 7.55 -18.68 -20.18
CA ARG A 347 7.72 -18.73 -21.64
C ARG A 347 8.25 -20.09 -22.08
N GLN A 348 9.19 -20.67 -21.34
CA GLN A 348 9.73 -21.99 -21.62
C GLN A 348 8.66 -23.07 -21.47
N GLU A 349 7.96 -23.09 -20.35
CA GLU A 349 6.88 -24.06 -20.10
C GLU A 349 5.76 -23.97 -21.16
N CYS A 350 5.37 -22.74 -21.54
CA CYS A 350 4.37 -22.54 -22.60
C CYS A 350 4.87 -23.07 -23.96
N ALA A 351 6.14 -22.90 -24.28
CA ALA A 351 6.74 -23.42 -25.51
C ALA A 351 6.81 -24.96 -25.50
N ASP A 352 7.25 -25.55 -24.40
CA ASP A 352 7.34 -27.00 -24.23
C ASP A 352 5.98 -27.71 -24.29
N LEU A 353 4.94 -27.04 -23.79
CA LEU A 353 3.56 -27.51 -23.84
C LEU A 353 2.82 -27.14 -25.15
N GLY A 354 3.45 -26.36 -26.05
CA GLY A 354 2.85 -25.93 -27.31
C GLY A 354 1.62 -25.04 -27.15
N LEU A 355 1.57 -24.19 -26.12
CA LEU A 355 0.41 -23.33 -25.80
C LEU A 355 0.39 -22.10 -26.73
N ALA A 356 -0.45 -22.13 -27.77
CA ALA A 356 -0.65 -21.01 -28.69
C ALA A 356 -1.61 -19.92 -28.14
N ASN A 357 -2.36 -20.24 -27.09
CA ASN A 357 -3.35 -19.34 -26.47
C ASN A 357 -2.85 -18.66 -25.18
N VAL A 358 -1.54 -18.61 -24.98
CA VAL A 358 -0.92 -17.97 -23.81
C VAL A 358 0.11 -16.93 -24.24
N SER A 359 0.01 -15.74 -23.72
CA SER A 359 0.99 -14.65 -23.85
C SER A 359 1.60 -14.33 -22.48
N VAL A 360 2.92 -14.30 -22.38
CA VAL A 360 3.65 -13.95 -21.15
C VAL A 360 4.27 -12.57 -21.30
N LEU A 361 3.86 -11.65 -20.44
CA LEU A 361 4.36 -10.28 -20.38
C LEU A 361 5.25 -10.09 -19.15
N ASP A 362 6.25 -9.24 -19.29
CA ASP A 362 7.07 -8.73 -18.20
C ASP A 362 6.29 -7.63 -17.42
N TYR A 363 6.98 -6.63 -16.93
CA TYR A 363 6.34 -5.46 -16.33
C TYR A 363 5.54 -4.67 -17.38
N VAL A 364 4.32 -4.31 -17.07
CA VAL A 364 3.42 -3.58 -17.96
C VAL A 364 3.18 -2.17 -17.41
N GLU A 365 3.57 -1.17 -18.20
CA GLU A 365 3.07 0.20 -18.04
C GLU A 365 1.65 0.27 -18.62
N GLY A 366 0.76 1.10 -18.05
CA GLY A 366 -0.61 1.20 -18.55
C GLY A 366 -1.48 -0.02 -18.23
N MET A 367 -1.32 -0.57 -17.03
CA MET A 367 -2.09 -1.73 -16.55
C MET A 367 -3.60 -1.52 -16.65
N ALA A 368 -4.10 -0.29 -16.48
CA ALA A 368 -5.52 0.03 -16.60
C ALA A 368 -6.10 -0.32 -17.98
N ALA A 369 -5.35 -0.04 -19.05
CA ALA A 369 -5.74 -0.40 -20.40
C ALA A 369 -5.76 -1.92 -20.62
N LEU A 370 -4.74 -2.63 -20.12
CA LEU A 370 -4.68 -4.10 -20.22
C LEU A 370 -5.79 -4.77 -19.42
N MET A 371 -6.10 -4.27 -18.21
CA MET A 371 -7.24 -4.75 -17.42
C MET A 371 -8.56 -4.51 -18.17
N ALA A 372 -8.78 -3.32 -18.71
CA ALA A 372 -10.00 -2.98 -19.45
C ALA A 372 -10.15 -3.77 -20.76
N ALA A 373 -9.05 -4.24 -21.35
CA ALA A 373 -9.05 -5.11 -22.52
C ALA A 373 -9.39 -6.58 -22.18
N SER A 374 -9.37 -6.94 -20.90
CA SER A 374 -9.60 -8.30 -20.43
C SER A 374 -11.07 -8.56 -20.08
N ASP A 375 -11.53 -9.80 -20.14
CA ASP A 375 -12.87 -10.21 -19.72
C ASP A 375 -12.91 -10.72 -18.29
N VAL A 376 -11.78 -11.29 -17.80
CA VAL A 376 -11.63 -11.82 -16.44
C VAL A 376 -10.20 -11.62 -15.96
N ILE A 377 -10.04 -11.31 -14.70
CA ILE A 377 -8.71 -11.17 -14.08
C ILE A 377 -8.53 -12.23 -13.00
N ILE A 378 -7.40 -12.94 -13.03
CA ILE A 378 -6.92 -13.80 -11.96
C ILE A 378 -5.91 -13.00 -11.16
N CYS A 379 -6.22 -12.71 -9.90
CA CYS A 379 -5.35 -11.94 -9.02
C CYS A 379 -5.41 -12.43 -7.57
N LYS A 380 -4.51 -11.93 -6.73
CA LYS A 380 -4.63 -12.10 -5.27
C LYS A 380 -5.70 -11.17 -4.70
N SER A 381 -6.11 -11.41 -3.46
CA SER A 381 -7.16 -10.65 -2.79
C SER A 381 -6.70 -9.34 -2.11
N GLY A 382 -5.60 -8.73 -2.57
CA GLY A 382 -5.11 -7.46 -2.03
C GLY A 382 -6.06 -6.30 -2.34
N GLY A 383 -6.24 -5.37 -1.41
CA GLY A 383 -7.24 -4.30 -1.53
C GLY A 383 -7.04 -3.41 -2.76
N LEU A 384 -5.79 -3.06 -3.10
CA LEU A 384 -5.54 -2.20 -4.26
C LEU A 384 -5.86 -2.89 -5.58
N VAL A 385 -5.35 -4.09 -5.83
CA VAL A 385 -5.60 -4.80 -7.10
C VAL A 385 -7.09 -5.09 -7.29
N VAL A 386 -7.80 -5.41 -6.23
CA VAL A 386 -9.27 -5.56 -6.24
C VAL A 386 -9.93 -4.24 -6.65
N THR A 387 -9.50 -3.13 -6.09
CA THR A 387 -10.02 -1.80 -6.44
C THR A 387 -9.71 -1.43 -7.90
N GLU A 388 -8.51 -1.74 -8.38
CA GLU A 388 -8.13 -1.56 -9.79
C GLU A 388 -9.03 -2.37 -10.72
N CYS A 389 -9.31 -3.63 -10.40
CA CYS A 389 -10.27 -4.46 -11.15
C CYS A 389 -11.69 -3.85 -11.16
N LEU A 390 -12.16 -3.36 -10.01
CA LEU A 390 -13.46 -2.68 -9.91
C LEU A 390 -13.49 -1.41 -10.76
N CYS A 391 -12.44 -0.59 -10.72
CA CYS A 391 -12.32 0.63 -11.52
C CYS A 391 -12.26 0.33 -13.03
N ALA A 392 -11.50 -0.69 -13.43
CA ALA A 392 -11.41 -1.16 -14.81
C ALA A 392 -12.68 -1.89 -15.29
N GLN A 393 -13.65 -2.14 -14.39
CA GLN A 393 -14.89 -2.86 -14.65
C GLN A 393 -14.65 -4.27 -15.21
N VAL A 394 -13.74 -5.02 -14.57
CA VAL A 394 -13.42 -6.38 -14.97
C VAL A 394 -13.68 -7.34 -13.80
N PRO A 395 -14.42 -8.45 -14.02
CA PRO A 395 -14.65 -9.45 -13.01
C PRO A 395 -13.36 -10.14 -12.59
N MET A 396 -13.33 -10.66 -11.36
CA MET A 396 -12.10 -11.23 -10.83
C MET A 396 -12.30 -12.64 -10.24
N ILE A 397 -11.28 -13.47 -10.44
CA ILE A 397 -11.07 -14.72 -9.72
C ILE A 397 -9.93 -14.48 -8.73
N LEU A 398 -10.26 -14.48 -7.44
CA LEU A 398 -9.30 -14.32 -6.36
C LEU A 398 -8.62 -15.67 -6.12
N LEU A 399 -7.33 -15.78 -6.46
CA LEU A 399 -6.57 -17.02 -6.36
C LEU A 399 -5.68 -17.03 -5.12
N GLY A 400 -5.77 -18.12 -4.36
CA GLY A 400 -4.91 -18.42 -3.22
C GLY A 400 -5.58 -18.16 -1.87
N ARG A 401 -4.83 -18.43 -0.80
CA ARG A 401 -5.33 -18.26 0.57
C ARG A 401 -5.23 -16.80 0.98
N ALA A 402 -6.31 -16.25 1.49
CA ALA A 402 -6.34 -14.91 2.05
C ALA A 402 -5.83 -14.89 3.50
N TYR A 403 -5.08 -13.85 3.86
CA TYR A 403 -4.50 -13.68 5.19
C TYR A 403 -4.83 -12.29 5.75
N GLY A 404 -4.96 -12.17 7.09
CA GLY A 404 -5.24 -10.88 7.75
C GLY A 404 -6.43 -10.16 7.13
N GLN A 405 -6.23 -8.90 6.74
CA GLN A 405 -7.22 -8.03 6.09
C GLN A 405 -7.72 -8.57 4.74
N GLU A 406 -6.92 -9.33 4.01
CA GLU A 406 -7.36 -9.91 2.73
C GLU A 406 -8.56 -10.87 2.88
N LYS A 407 -8.74 -11.48 4.07
CA LYS A 407 -9.94 -12.30 4.36
C LYS A 407 -11.22 -11.48 4.31
N VAL A 408 -11.16 -10.22 4.70
CA VAL A 408 -12.31 -9.31 4.65
C VAL A 408 -12.61 -8.96 3.20
N ASN A 409 -11.56 -8.66 2.39
CA ASN A 409 -11.70 -8.40 0.96
C ASN A 409 -12.39 -9.59 0.26
N VAL A 410 -11.89 -10.81 0.48
CA VAL A 410 -12.51 -12.04 -0.09
C VAL A 410 -13.96 -12.16 0.36
N ARG A 411 -14.23 -12.07 1.68
CA ARG A 411 -15.58 -12.24 2.20
C ARG A 411 -16.55 -11.22 1.60
N MET A 412 -16.16 -9.95 1.58
CA MET A 412 -16.97 -8.88 1.01
C MET A 412 -17.31 -9.15 -0.44
N LEU A 413 -16.33 -9.40 -1.29
CA LEU A 413 -16.53 -9.59 -2.73
C LEU A 413 -17.33 -10.85 -3.05
N THR A 414 -17.04 -11.96 -2.37
CA THR A 414 -17.76 -13.22 -2.61
C THR A 414 -19.18 -13.20 -2.07
N SER A 415 -19.43 -12.55 -0.92
CA SER A 415 -20.80 -12.42 -0.37
C SER A 415 -21.70 -11.56 -1.25
N LEU A 416 -21.12 -10.61 -1.98
CA LEU A 416 -21.82 -9.79 -2.97
C LEU A 416 -21.93 -10.47 -4.34
N GLY A 417 -21.25 -11.60 -4.55
CA GLY A 417 -21.14 -12.22 -5.86
C GLY A 417 -20.35 -11.39 -6.87
N ALA A 418 -19.46 -10.49 -6.41
CA ALA A 418 -18.62 -9.63 -7.24
C ALA A 418 -17.30 -10.29 -7.66
N ALA A 419 -16.95 -11.43 -7.06
CA ALA A 419 -15.77 -12.22 -7.40
C ALA A 419 -15.98 -13.70 -7.10
N MET A 420 -15.21 -14.55 -7.77
CA MET A 420 -15.01 -15.94 -7.38
C MET A 420 -13.75 -16.04 -6.50
N HIS A 421 -13.72 -16.98 -5.56
CA HIS A 421 -12.53 -17.27 -4.76
C HIS A 421 -12.16 -18.75 -4.89
N VAL A 422 -10.91 -19.00 -5.25
CA VAL A 422 -10.35 -20.33 -5.47
C VAL A 422 -8.98 -20.45 -4.79
N THR A 423 -8.61 -21.62 -4.32
CA THR A 423 -7.39 -21.84 -3.55
C THR A 423 -6.42 -22.83 -4.19
N THR A 424 -6.87 -23.55 -5.20
CA THR A 424 -6.11 -24.60 -5.90
C THR A 424 -6.18 -24.42 -7.42
N SER A 425 -5.23 -25.00 -8.14
CA SER A 425 -5.23 -25.04 -9.62
C SER A 425 -6.47 -25.77 -10.19
N ARG A 426 -6.95 -26.79 -9.47
CA ARG A 426 -8.16 -27.51 -9.86
C ARG A 426 -9.41 -26.65 -9.76
N GLU A 427 -9.59 -25.96 -8.62
CA GLU A 427 -10.69 -25.02 -8.43
C GLU A 427 -10.62 -23.88 -9.46
N LEU A 428 -9.40 -23.40 -9.79
CA LEU A 428 -9.21 -22.38 -10.82
C LEU A 428 -9.64 -22.89 -12.20
N LEU A 429 -9.24 -24.11 -12.58
CA LEU A 429 -9.66 -24.73 -13.83
C LEU A 429 -11.18 -24.90 -13.90
N ASP A 430 -11.80 -25.33 -12.80
CA ASP A 430 -13.26 -25.50 -12.72
C ASP A 430 -13.98 -24.14 -12.83
N ALA A 431 -13.45 -23.08 -12.24
CA ALA A 431 -13.98 -21.71 -12.38
C ALA A 431 -13.87 -21.19 -13.82
N LEU A 432 -12.74 -21.41 -14.50
CA LEU A 432 -12.55 -21.02 -15.90
C LEU A 432 -13.52 -21.80 -16.83
N ARG A 433 -13.67 -23.10 -16.63
CA ARG A 433 -14.66 -23.91 -17.36
C ARG A 433 -16.10 -23.48 -17.08
N HIS A 434 -16.38 -23.03 -15.86
CA HIS A 434 -17.70 -22.48 -15.53
C HIS A 434 -17.97 -21.19 -16.33
N ILE A 435 -16.99 -20.29 -16.39
CA ILE A 435 -17.08 -19.04 -17.17
C ILE A 435 -17.24 -19.34 -18.66
N GLU A 436 -16.46 -20.28 -19.22
CA GLU A 436 -16.57 -20.70 -20.62
C GLU A 436 -17.98 -21.17 -20.98
N LYS A 437 -18.59 -21.97 -20.09
CA LYS A 437 -19.96 -22.50 -20.29
C LYS A 437 -21.06 -21.50 -19.96
N ASN A 438 -20.77 -20.53 -19.12
CA ASN A 438 -21.73 -19.56 -18.58
C ASN A 438 -21.20 -18.11 -18.65
N PRO A 439 -21.08 -17.51 -19.84
CA PRO A 439 -20.56 -16.15 -19.99
C PRO A 439 -21.34 -15.10 -19.19
N GLU A 440 -22.63 -15.33 -18.92
CA GLU A 440 -23.48 -14.46 -18.10
C GLU A 440 -22.97 -14.30 -16.65
N SER A 441 -22.16 -15.25 -16.16
CA SER A 441 -21.55 -15.15 -14.83
C SER A 441 -20.61 -13.94 -14.73
N ILE A 442 -19.90 -13.60 -15.80
CA ILE A 442 -19.05 -12.40 -15.93
C ILE A 442 -19.89 -11.15 -15.70
N ARG A 443 -21.00 -11.03 -16.43
CA ARG A 443 -21.89 -9.88 -16.34
C ARG A 443 -22.50 -9.72 -14.95
N SER A 444 -22.89 -10.83 -14.33
CA SER A 444 -23.43 -10.81 -12.97
C SER A 444 -22.40 -10.28 -11.96
N MET A 445 -21.14 -10.72 -12.05
CA MET A 445 -20.05 -10.22 -11.18
C MET A 445 -19.82 -8.73 -11.37
N LEU A 446 -19.87 -8.21 -12.60
CA LEU A 446 -19.73 -6.78 -12.90
C LEU A 446 -20.84 -5.94 -12.25
N ILE A 447 -22.09 -6.37 -12.42
CA ILE A 447 -23.25 -5.67 -11.83
C ILE A 447 -23.11 -5.63 -10.31
N ASN A 448 -22.78 -6.77 -9.72
CA ASN A 448 -22.65 -6.91 -8.27
C ASN A 448 -21.48 -6.10 -7.68
N GLY A 449 -20.41 -5.87 -8.44
CA GLY A 449 -19.26 -5.06 -8.02
C GLY A 449 -19.40 -3.55 -8.27
N SER A 450 -20.37 -3.12 -9.07
CA SER A 450 -20.44 -1.75 -9.59
C SER A 450 -20.54 -0.67 -8.50
N PHE A 451 -21.24 -0.94 -7.40
CA PHE A 451 -21.40 0.01 -6.29
C PHE A 451 -20.18 0.10 -5.35
N LEU A 452 -19.19 -0.80 -5.51
CA LEU A 452 -17.91 -0.70 -4.81
C LEU A 452 -16.89 0.15 -5.59
N ARG A 453 -17.25 0.63 -6.76
CA ARG A 453 -16.37 1.35 -7.66
C ARG A 453 -16.28 2.82 -7.27
N HIS A 454 -15.07 3.30 -6.96
CA HIS A 454 -14.77 4.70 -6.65
C HIS A 454 -13.55 5.21 -7.45
N PRO A 455 -13.67 5.45 -8.77
CA PRO A 455 -12.54 5.85 -9.61
C PRO A 455 -11.81 7.13 -9.18
N PRO A 456 -12.50 8.17 -8.63
CA PRO A 456 -11.85 9.43 -8.27
C PRO A 456 -11.27 9.43 -6.84
N ALA A 457 -11.03 8.28 -6.22
CA ALA A 457 -10.63 8.20 -4.81
C ALA A 457 -9.43 9.10 -4.44
N ALA A 458 -8.34 9.09 -5.25
CA ALA A 458 -7.19 9.95 -5.03
C ALA A 458 -7.54 11.44 -5.16
N ARG A 459 -8.40 11.78 -6.13
CA ARG A 459 -8.90 13.14 -6.37
C ARG A 459 -9.80 13.66 -5.26
N HIS A 460 -10.38 12.78 -4.44
CA HIS A 460 -11.13 13.17 -3.24
C HIS A 460 -10.24 13.28 -2.01
N ALA A 461 -9.22 12.45 -1.89
CA ALA A 461 -8.32 12.44 -0.73
C ALA A 461 -7.42 13.70 -0.68
N ALA A 462 -6.92 14.19 -1.83
CA ALA A 462 -6.03 15.35 -1.88
C ALA A 462 -6.72 16.65 -1.44
N PRO A 463 -7.89 17.07 -1.98
CA PRO A 463 -8.61 18.26 -1.50
C PRO A 463 -9.02 18.11 -0.03
N ALA A 464 -9.53 16.96 0.40
CA ALA A 464 -9.93 16.71 1.78
C ALA A 464 -8.74 16.87 2.75
N THR A 465 -7.52 16.57 2.30
CA THR A 465 -6.30 16.83 3.08
C THR A 465 -6.02 18.33 3.18
N LEU A 466 -6.13 19.08 2.07
CA LEU A 466 -5.87 20.53 2.08
C LEU A 466 -6.94 21.31 2.87
N GLU A 467 -8.19 20.87 2.89
CA GLU A 467 -9.23 21.44 3.76
C GLU A 467 -8.80 21.48 5.23
N LEU A 468 -8.13 20.42 5.69
CA LEU A 468 -7.65 20.37 7.08
C LEU A 468 -6.51 21.34 7.36
N THR A 469 -5.74 21.73 6.34
CA THR A 469 -4.63 22.69 6.51
C THR A 469 -5.14 24.12 6.68
N ALA A 470 -6.31 24.46 6.14
CA ALA A 470 -6.96 25.75 6.29
C ALA A 470 -7.47 25.98 7.74
N HIS A 471 -7.80 24.89 8.43
CA HIS A 471 -8.32 24.92 9.80
C HIS A 471 -7.53 23.95 10.70
N PRO A 472 -6.23 24.24 10.97
CA PRO A 472 -5.42 23.34 11.79
C PRO A 472 -6.01 23.26 13.19
N LYS A 473 -6.25 22.04 13.67
CA LYS A 473 -6.68 21.81 15.06
C LYS A 473 -5.54 22.29 15.97
N SER A 474 -5.87 23.22 16.91
CA SER A 474 -4.89 23.77 17.83
C SER A 474 -4.22 22.67 18.66
N ALA A 475 -2.90 22.84 18.93
CA ALA A 475 -2.15 22.01 19.88
C ALA A 475 -2.80 21.98 21.27
N ASP A 476 -3.50 23.05 21.62
CA ASP A 476 -4.22 23.20 22.89
C ASP A 476 -5.61 22.60 22.88
N ASP A 477 -6.05 21.95 21.78
CA ASP A 477 -7.32 21.24 21.79
C ASP A 477 -7.31 20.22 22.94
N PRO A 478 -8.21 20.41 23.94
CA PRO A 478 -8.28 19.50 25.09
C PRO A 478 -8.54 18.05 24.68
N GLN A 479 -9.09 17.82 23.50
CA GLN A 479 -9.26 16.50 22.96
C GLN A 479 -7.91 15.90 22.55
N ARG A 480 -6.99 16.62 21.92
CA ARG A 480 -5.64 16.12 21.57
C ARG A 480 -4.81 15.76 22.79
N ARG A 481 -4.73 16.63 23.83
CA ARG A 481 -3.98 16.36 25.08
C ARG A 481 -4.62 15.23 25.93
N LYS A 482 -5.95 15.21 26.05
CA LYS A 482 -6.66 14.17 26.80
C LYS A 482 -6.63 12.81 26.09
N HIS A 483 -6.48 12.79 24.77
CA HIS A 483 -6.43 11.56 24.01
C HIS A 483 -5.15 10.77 24.23
N PHE A 484 -4.00 11.41 24.41
CA PHE A 484 -2.76 10.69 24.70
C PHE A 484 -2.85 9.90 26.03
N LEU A 485 -3.25 10.55 27.13
CA LEU A 485 -3.35 9.89 28.43
C LEU A 485 -4.59 9.00 28.59
N ARG A 486 -5.76 9.36 28.03
CA ARG A 486 -6.97 8.53 28.06
C ARG A 486 -6.95 7.34 27.11
N PHE A 487 -6.18 7.40 26.05
CA PHE A 487 -5.97 6.25 25.16
C PHE A 487 -5.30 5.10 25.91
N TYR A 488 -4.37 5.38 26.79
CA TYR A 488 -3.70 4.37 27.63
C TYR A 488 -4.60 3.78 28.74
N TRP A 489 -5.57 4.53 29.27
CA TRP A 489 -6.21 4.13 30.53
C TRP A 489 -7.75 4.10 30.54
N GLY A 490 -8.45 4.40 29.47
CA GLY A 490 -9.89 4.62 29.62
C GLY A 490 -10.82 4.39 28.44
N GLY A 491 -10.87 3.24 27.84
CA GLY A 491 -11.93 2.94 26.87
C GLY A 491 -12.44 1.51 27.03
N LYS A 492 -13.70 1.33 27.38
CA LYS A 492 -14.36 0.03 27.29
C LYS A 492 -14.34 -0.44 25.82
N PRO A 493 -14.09 -1.72 25.54
CA PRO A 493 -14.20 -2.27 24.20
C PRO A 493 -15.64 -2.07 23.70
N ALA A 494 -15.81 -1.66 22.45
CA ALA A 494 -17.09 -1.81 21.78
C ALA A 494 -17.38 -3.32 21.73
N HIS A 495 -18.51 -3.71 22.28
CA HIS A 495 -18.94 -5.09 22.22
C HIS A 495 -19.17 -5.47 20.77
N THR A 496 -18.43 -6.46 20.30
CA THR A 496 -18.82 -7.27 19.15
C THR A 496 -20.19 -7.87 19.42
N ARG A 497 -21.17 -7.45 18.65
CA ARG A 497 -22.39 -8.21 18.37
C ARG A 497 -22.22 -8.99 17.08
#